data_16c974618531767fb88c9194be64e035
#
_entry.id   16c974618531767fb88c9194be64e035
#
_cell.length_a   1.000
_cell.length_b   1.000
_cell.length_c   1.000
_cell.angle_alpha   90.00
_cell.angle_beta   90.00
_cell.angle_gamma   90.00
#
_symmetry.space_group_name_H-M   'P 1'
#
loop_
_entity.id
_entity.type
_entity.pdbx_description
1 polymer ?
#
loop_
_entity_poly.entity_id
_entity_poly.type
_entity_poly.pdbx_seq_one_letter_code
_entity_poly.pdbx_strand_id
1 'polypeptide(L)'
;MKTLREHGRYPYSSITQRPGFAWPQGDGLAVYIGLNLEHFAFAEGLGGELVPSTGLAPDVLNYAWRDYGNRVGAWRMLALFESLDMPVSLLVNASIYDYCPEVVTAYRDSGAEIVAHGHTNSEKQGDLTESEEAAMIAGVSRRLTDAEGMAPKGWLGPWISESAHTPDLLHEGGYTYFLDWCHDDQPVWMRTRGGHILSVPYPQEVNDIPAILVRRTSAETFADMIIDNFDEMLDQ
;
A
#
# COMPACT_ATOMS: atom_id res chain seq x y z
N MET A 1 5.81 -27.83 -27.20
CA MET A 1 5.12 -27.22 -26.06
C MET A 1 5.24 -25.72 -26.20
N LYS A 2 4.19 -24.95 -25.91
CA LYS A 2 4.25 -23.49 -25.91
C LYS A 2 4.90 -23.07 -24.59
N THR A 3 6.03 -22.37 -24.65
CA THR A 3 6.68 -21.78 -23.44
C THR A 3 5.80 -20.65 -22.92
N LEU A 4 5.48 -20.68 -21.64
CA LEU A 4 4.74 -19.59 -20.98
C LEU A 4 5.69 -18.42 -20.74
N ARG A 5 5.16 -17.20 -20.87
CA ARG A 5 5.90 -15.97 -20.53
C ARG A 5 5.97 -15.83 -19.00
N GLU A 6 7.16 -15.61 -18.50
CA GLU A 6 7.42 -15.33 -17.09
C GLU A 6 7.71 -13.85 -16.89
N HIS A 7 7.49 -13.34 -15.66
CA HIS A 7 7.78 -11.93 -15.30
C HIS A 7 9.29 -11.65 -15.17
N GLY A 8 10.10 -12.69 -14.86
CA GLY A 8 11.57 -12.58 -14.78
C GLY A 8 12.14 -11.84 -13.59
N ARG A 9 11.30 -11.43 -12.61
CA ARG A 9 11.71 -10.63 -11.45
C ARG A 9 12.38 -11.46 -10.35
N TYR A 10 11.89 -12.65 -10.09
CA TYR A 10 12.42 -13.62 -9.12
C TYR A 10 12.16 -15.04 -9.59
N PRO A 11 12.99 -16.03 -9.21
CA PRO A 11 12.73 -17.44 -9.50
C PRO A 11 11.67 -18.00 -8.57
N TYR A 12 10.99 -19.06 -8.99
CA TYR A 12 10.17 -19.86 -8.07
C TYR A 12 11.02 -20.43 -6.94
N SER A 13 10.53 -20.31 -5.71
CA SER A 13 11.14 -20.87 -4.50
C SER A 13 10.04 -21.32 -3.57
N SER A 14 9.96 -22.64 -3.30
CA SER A 14 9.02 -23.18 -2.33
C SER A 14 9.41 -22.82 -0.94
N ILE A 15 8.48 -22.38 -0.10
CA ILE A 15 8.74 -22.04 1.30
C ILE A 15 9.33 -23.23 2.08
N THR A 16 8.89 -24.45 1.75
CA THR A 16 9.36 -25.70 2.39
C THR A 16 10.82 -26.06 2.08
N GLN A 17 11.45 -25.40 1.12
CA GLN A 17 12.84 -25.64 0.68
C GLN A 17 13.77 -24.48 0.99
N ARG A 18 13.24 -23.40 1.58
CA ARG A 18 14.04 -22.22 1.96
C ARG A 18 14.81 -22.48 3.24
N PRO A 19 16.02 -21.93 3.39
CA PRO A 19 16.68 -21.88 4.68
C PRO A 19 15.84 -21.03 5.64
N GLY A 20 15.73 -21.45 6.88
CA GLY A 20 15.14 -20.62 7.92
C GLY A 20 15.87 -19.29 8.01
N PHE A 21 15.13 -18.20 8.19
CA PHE A 21 15.71 -16.90 8.52
C PHE A 21 15.05 -16.38 9.81
N ALA A 22 15.73 -15.50 10.50
CA ALA A 22 15.18 -14.77 11.62
C ALA A 22 15.16 -13.28 11.28
N TRP A 23 14.15 -12.59 11.77
CA TRP A 23 14.10 -11.13 11.72
C TRP A 23 15.24 -10.52 12.54
N PRO A 24 15.59 -9.25 12.33
CA PRO A 24 16.53 -8.54 13.21
C PRO A 24 16.13 -8.74 14.67
N GLN A 25 17.13 -9.01 15.52
CA GLN A 25 16.97 -9.31 16.95
C GLN A 25 16.51 -10.75 17.27
N GLY A 26 16.33 -11.61 16.27
CA GLY A 26 15.94 -13.01 16.44
C GLY A 26 14.44 -13.23 16.58
N ASP A 27 13.62 -12.24 16.25
CA ASP A 27 12.17 -12.37 16.27
C ASP A 27 11.68 -13.36 15.20
N GLY A 28 10.62 -14.10 15.52
CA GLY A 28 10.02 -15.10 14.63
C GLY A 28 9.06 -14.47 13.61
N LEU A 29 8.45 -13.34 13.92
CA LEU A 29 7.44 -12.69 13.09
C LEU A 29 7.63 -11.17 13.09
N ALA A 30 7.43 -10.55 11.93
CA ALA A 30 7.30 -9.11 11.79
C ALA A 30 5.85 -8.75 11.45
N VAL A 31 5.28 -7.83 12.21
CA VAL A 31 3.93 -7.32 12.00
C VAL A 31 4.00 -5.84 11.66
N TYR A 32 3.30 -5.43 10.62
CA TYR A 32 3.11 -4.01 10.31
C TYR A 32 1.63 -3.72 10.04
N ILE A 33 1.21 -2.50 10.31
CA ILE A 33 -0.11 -2.01 9.98
C ILE A 33 0.02 -0.94 8.92
N GLY A 34 -0.50 -1.22 7.72
CA GLY A 34 -0.59 -0.25 6.65
C GLY A 34 -1.93 0.46 6.68
N LEU A 35 -1.96 1.75 6.99
CA LEU A 35 -3.15 2.58 6.87
C LEU A 35 -3.09 3.40 5.59
N ASN A 36 -4.00 3.13 4.66
CA ASN A 36 -4.11 3.88 3.41
C ASN A 36 -4.87 5.19 3.64
N LEU A 37 -4.21 6.31 3.35
CA LEU A 37 -4.80 7.64 3.35
C LEU A 37 -4.97 8.09 1.89
N GLU A 38 -6.15 7.86 1.36
CA GLU A 38 -6.46 7.98 -0.06
C GLU A 38 -7.24 9.25 -0.37
N HIS A 39 -6.91 9.88 -1.48
CA HIS A 39 -7.63 11.02 -2.03
C HIS A 39 -8.15 10.72 -3.43
N PHE A 40 -9.43 11.00 -3.64
CA PHE A 40 -10.13 10.84 -4.91
C PHE A 40 -10.50 12.23 -5.45
N ALA A 41 -10.23 12.48 -6.73
CA ALA A 41 -10.66 13.70 -7.39
C ALA A 41 -12.20 13.72 -7.53
N PHE A 42 -12.82 14.87 -7.28
CA PHE A 42 -14.26 15.00 -7.42
C PHE A 42 -14.66 15.06 -8.89
N ALA A 43 -15.46 14.10 -9.35
CA ALA A 43 -15.97 13.99 -10.72
C ALA A 43 -14.91 13.84 -11.83
N GLU A 44 -13.68 13.44 -11.47
CA GLU A 44 -12.58 13.22 -12.42
C GLU A 44 -11.91 11.86 -12.17
N GLY A 45 -11.44 11.20 -13.23
CA GLY A 45 -10.72 9.93 -13.12
C GLY A 45 -11.56 8.81 -12.52
N LEU A 46 -10.88 7.89 -11.80
CA LEU A 46 -11.55 6.80 -11.11
C LEU A 46 -12.27 7.30 -9.86
N GLY A 47 -13.46 6.80 -9.65
CA GLY A 47 -14.27 7.09 -8.46
C GLY A 47 -13.91 6.22 -7.26
N GLY A 48 -14.55 6.48 -6.13
CA GLY A 48 -14.31 5.78 -4.88
C GLY A 48 -14.70 4.30 -4.85
N GLU A 49 -15.64 3.88 -5.68
CA GLU A 49 -16.06 2.49 -5.94
C GLU A 49 -16.34 1.62 -4.69
N LEU A 50 -16.81 2.22 -3.58
CA LEU A 50 -17.19 1.47 -2.38
C LEU A 50 -18.49 0.67 -2.59
N VAL A 51 -19.39 1.24 -3.36
CA VAL A 51 -20.63 0.59 -3.83
C VAL A 51 -20.81 0.87 -5.32
N PRO A 52 -21.59 0.03 -6.04
CA PRO A 52 -21.90 0.28 -7.44
C PRO A 52 -22.40 1.72 -7.65
N SER A 53 -21.76 2.44 -8.57
CA SER A 53 -22.19 3.78 -8.95
C SER A 53 -23.60 3.74 -9.57
N THR A 54 -24.39 4.78 -9.33
CA THR A 54 -25.68 4.98 -10.02
C THR A 54 -25.52 5.32 -11.50
N GLY A 55 -24.29 5.47 -12.00
CA GLY A 55 -23.97 5.85 -13.36
C GLY A 55 -24.15 7.35 -13.64
N LEU A 56 -24.49 8.14 -12.62
CA LEU A 56 -24.59 9.60 -12.72
C LEU A 56 -23.27 10.24 -12.23
N ALA A 57 -22.80 11.23 -12.96
CA ALA A 57 -21.66 12.06 -12.56
C ALA A 57 -22.18 13.42 -12.03
N PRO A 58 -21.64 13.93 -10.93
CA PRO A 58 -20.64 13.32 -10.05
C PRO A 58 -21.21 12.21 -9.17
N ASP A 59 -20.42 11.17 -8.85
CA ASP A 59 -20.76 10.13 -7.89
C ASP A 59 -20.51 10.63 -6.47
N VAL A 60 -21.47 11.40 -5.95
CA VAL A 60 -21.37 12.04 -4.63
C VAL A 60 -21.32 11.02 -3.51
N LEU A 61 -22.02 9.89 -3.63
CA LEU A 61 -22.09 8.87 -2.58
C LEU A 61 -20.70 8.25 -2.33
N ASN A 62 -20.09 7.70 -3.36
CA ASN A 62 -18.78 7.08 -3.23
C ASN A 62 -17.70 8.09 -2.84
N TYR A 63 -17.72 9.29 -3.45
CA TYR A 63 -16.79 10.36 -3.09
C TYR A 63 -16.89 10.75 -1.61
N ALA A 64 -18.10 11.08 -1.14
CA ALA A 64 -18.32 11.54 0.23
C ALA A 64 -18.01 10.43 1.27
N TRP A 65 -18.26 9.18 0.92
CA TRP A 65 -17.95 8.05 1.80
C TRP A 65 -16.43 7.84 1.94
N ARG A 66 -15.67 7.96 0.84
CA ARG A 66 -14.21 7.98 0.92
C ARG A 66 -13.69 9.16 1.73
N ASP A 67 -14.25 10.35 1.48
CA ASP A 67 -13.86 11.57 2.21
C ASP A 67 -14.16 11.48 3.73
N TYR A 68 -15.19 10.73 4.13
CA TYR A 68 -15.44 10.43 5.53
C TYR A 68 -14.22 9.75 6.20
N GLY A 69 -13.51 8.91 5.47
CA GLY A 69 -12.26 8.29 5.94
C GLY A 69 -11.23 9.35 6.35
N ASN A 70 -10.97 10.32 5.47
CA ASN A 70 -10.00 11.40 5.72
C ASN A 70 -10.48 12.36 6.83
N ARG A 71 -11.77 12.64 6.89
CA ARG A 71 -12.34 13.62 7.84
C ARG A 71 -12.57 13.07 9.25
N VAL A 72 -12.85 11.78 9.38
CA VAL A 72 -13.28 11.17 10.65
C VAL A 72 -12.53 9.85 10.91
N GLY A 73 -12.49 8.94 9.95
CA GLY A 73 -11.95 7.59 10.12
C GLY A 73 -10.48 7.61 10.54
N ALA A 74 -9.64 8.34 9.81
CA ALA A 74 -8.21 8.44 10.07
C ALA A 74 -7.92 8.95 11.50
N TRP A 75 -8.67 9.93 11.99
CA TRP A 75 -8.51 10.48 13.34
C TRP A 75 -8.89 9.49 14.44
N ARG A 76 -9.94 8.69 14.22
CA ARG A 76 -10.34 7.62 15.15
C ARG A 76 -9.31 6.51 15.20
N MET A 77 -8.76 6.14 14.05
CA MET A 77 -7.70 5.14 13.95
C MET A 77 -6.42 5.62 14.62
N LEU A 78 -6.03 6.89 14.42
CA LEU A 78 -4.87 7.48 15.12
C LEU A 78 -5.01 7.38 16.64
N ALA A 79 -6.15 7.82 17.18
CA ALA A 79 -6.40 7.76 18.62
C ALA A 79 -6.37 6.31 19.15
N LEU A 80 -6.84 5.33 18.37
CA LEU A 80 -6.76 3.92 18.73
C LEU A 80 -5.31 3.43 18.74
N PHE A 81 -4.53 3.68 17.69
CA PHE A 81 -3.13 3.26 17.60
C PHE A 81 -2.28 3.86 18.71
N GLU A 82 -2.45 5.16 19.01
CA GLU A 82 -1.80 5.81 20.16
C GLU A 82 -2.18 5.15 21.49
N SER A 83 -3.45 4.83 21.69
CA SER A 83 -3.92 4.17 22.93
C SER A 83 -3.36 2.76 23.13
N LEU A 84 -2.98 2.09 22.06
CA LEU A 84 -2.42 0.74 22.04
C LEU A 84 -0.88 0.73 21.91
N ASP A 85 -0.24 1.89 21.81
CA ASP A 85 1.20 2.04 21.51
C ASP A 85 1.60 1.22 20.26
N MET A 86 0.76 1.28 19.22
CA MET A 86 0.89 0.44 18.04
C MET A 86 1.51 1.21 16.87
N PRO A 87 2.67 0.75 16.35
CA PRO A 87 3.30 1.40 15.20
C PRO A 87 2.47 1.25 13.93
N VAL A 88 2.47 2.28 13.10
CA VAL A 88 1.70 2.35 11.83
C VAL A 88 2.58 2.84 10.71
N SER A 89 2.41 2.25 9.52
CA SER A 89 2.89 2.80 8.26
C SER A 89 1.72 3.50 7.56
N LEU A 90 1.84 4.81 7.34
CA LEU A 90 0.84 5.62 6.66
C LEU A 90 1.13 5.64 5.16
N LEU A 91 0.30 4.95 4.38
CA LEU A 91 0.39 4.91 2.93
C LEU A 91 -0.41 6.09 2.36
N VAL A 92 0.27 7.11 1.85
CA VAL A 92 -0.36 8.41 1.58
C VAL A 92 -0.25 8.83 0.11
N ASN A 93 -1.38 9.20 -0.49
CA ASN A 93 -1.35 9.88 -1.78
C ASN A 93 -0.72 11.27 -1.64
N ALA A 94 0.11 11.67 -2.62
CA ALA A 94 0.77 12.98 -2.59
C ALA A 94 -0.22 14.14 -2.54
N SER A 95 -1.41 14.00 -3.13
CA SER A 95 -2.47 15.01 -3.12
C SER A 95 -3.10 15.25 -1.73
N ILE A 96 -2.92 14.34 -0.78
CA ILE A 96 -3.38 14.53 0.61
C ILE A 96 -2.67 15.72 1.28
N TYR A 97 -1.41 15.95 0.93
CA TYR A 97 -0.65 17.10 1.45
C TYR A 97 -1.21 18.47 1.04
N ASP A 98 -2.04 18.48 -0.01
CA ASP A 98 -2.73 19.70 -0.46
C ASP A 98 -4.18 19.74 0.02
N TYR A 99 -4.79 18.57 0.28
CA TYR A 99 -6.19 18.45 0.67
C TYR A 99 -6.41 18.50 2.19
N CYS A 100 -5.68 17.68 2.95
CA CYS A 100 -5.82 17.60 4.42
C CYS A 100 -4.45 17.29 5.07
N PRO A 101 -3.46 18.19 4.97
CA PRO A 101 -2.09 17.97 5.44
C PRO A 101 -2.01 17.73 6.95
N GLU A 102 -2.98 18.23 7.72
CA GLU A 102 -3.04 18.07 9.17
C GLU A 102 -3.14 16.60 9.60
N VAL A 103 -3.78 15.74 8.82
CA VAL A 103 -3.87 14.29 9.10
C VAL A 103 -2.48 13.65 8.99
N VAL A 104 -1.75 13.96 7.91
CA VAL A 104 -0.38 13.43 7.72
C VAL A 104 0.53 13.91 8.84
N THR A 105 0.43 15.20 9.19
CA THR A 105 1.20 15.78 10.29
C THR A 105 0.95 15.05 11.62
N ALA A 106 -0.31 14.76 11.95
CA ALA A 106 -0.66 14.06 13.18
C ALA A 106 -0.08 12.63 13.21
N TYR A 107 -0.17 11.88 12.12
CA TYR A 107 0.42 10.54 12.03
C TYR A 107 1.95 10.55 12.10
N ARG A 108 2.60 11.48 11.37
CA ARG A 108 4.05 11.66 11.47
C ARG A 108 4.48 11.98 12.91
N ASP A 109 3.78 12.88 13.59
CA ASP A 109 4.11 13.30 14.95
C ASP A 109 3.88 12.17 15.97
N SER A 110 3.00 11.19 15.67
CA SER A 110 2.85 9.94 16.42
C SER A 110 3.92 8.89 16.11
N GLY A 111 4.84 9.17 15.17
CA GLY A 111 5.94 8.26 14.80
C GLY A 111 5.65 7.32 13.65
N ALA A 112 4.56 7.51 12.90
CA ALA A 112 4.24 6.69 11.74
C ALA A 112 5.30 6.83 10.63
N GLU A 113 5.66 5.72 9.99
CA GLU A 113 6.41 5.76 8.74
C GLU A 113 5.52 6.28 7.61
N ILE A 114 6.04 7.22 6.82
CA ILE A 114 5.34 7.73 5.63
C ILE A 114 5.77 6.92 4.41
N VAL A 115 4.81 6.19 3.83
CA VAL A 115 4.98 5.37 2.63
C VAL A 115 4.26 6.05 1.46
N ALA A 116 4.93 6.17 0.31
CA ALA A 116 4.32 6.79 -0.87
C ALA A 116 3.23 5.89 -1.47
N HIS A 117 2.10 6.50 -1.84
CA HIS A 117 0.95 5.81 -2.43
C HIS A 117 0.44 6.53 -3.70
N GLY A 118 1.32 6.78 -4.66
CA GLY A 118 0.98 7.50 -5.88
C GLY A 118 0.54 8.95 -5.65
N HIS A 119 0.06 9.58 -6.72
CA HIS A 119 -0.43 10.96 -6.65
C HIS A 119 -1.85 11.02 -6.06
N THR A 120 -2.77 10.21 -6.59
CA THR A 120 -4.19 10.12 -6.18
C THR A 120 -4.73 8.72 -6.50
N ASN A 121 -5.79 8.29 -5.82
CA ASN A 121 -6.50 7.06 -6.19
C ASN A 121 -7.50 7.24 -7.34
N SER A 122 -7.59 8.42 -7.94
CA SER A 122 -8.37 8.63 -9.17
C SER A 122 -7.66 8.21 -10.45
N GLU A 123 -6.45 7.63 -10.34
CA GLU A 123 -5.66 7.09 -11.45
C GLU A 123 -5.08 5.71 -11.10
N LYS A 124 -4.81 4.89 -12.11
CA LYS A 124 -4.08 3.63 -11.96
C LYS A 124 -2.69 3.76 -12.57
N GLN A 125 -1.69 3.42 -11.80
CA GLN A 125 -0.29 3.47 -12.22
C GLN A 125 -0.03 2.58 -13.44
N GLY A 126 -0.63 1.39 -13.48
CA GLY A 126 -0.48 0.43 -14.58
C GLY A 126 -1.03 0.88 -15.94
N ASP A 127 -1.85 1.94 -15.98
CA ASP A 127 -2.40 2.50 -17.22
C ASP A 127 -1.46 3.53 -17.87
N LEU A 128 -0.39 3.95 -17.16
CA LEU A 128 0.57 4.95 -17.62
C LEU A 128 1.62 4.33 -18.56
N THR A 129 2.12 5.13 -19.48
CA THR A 129 3.35 4.79 -20.21
C THR A 129 4.55 4.86 -19.27
N GLU A 130 5.65 4.17 -19.60
CA GLU A 130 6.86 4.15 -18.75
C GLU A 130 7.36 5.56 -18.39
N SER A 131 7.32 6.49 -19.35
CA SER A 131 7.74 7.88 -19.11
C SER A 131 6.78 8.68 -18.23
N GLU A 132 5.48 8.45 -18.35
CA GLU A 132 4.46 9.07 -17.50
C GLU A 132 4.55 8.52 -16.08
N GLU A 133 4.73 7.21 -15.93
CA GLU A 133 4.90 6.55 -14.65
C GLU A 133 6.18 7.04 -13.94
N ALA A 134 7.30 7.13 -14.65
CA ALA A 134 8.55 7.70 -14.10
C ALA A 134 8.36 9.14 -13.63
N ALA A 135 7.65 9.96 -14.41
CA ALA A 135 7.35 11.35 -14.06
C ALA A 135 6.43 11.44 -12.82
N MET A 136 5.43 10.57 -12.73
CA MET A 136 4.51 10.47 -11.58
C MET A 136 5.28 10.07 -10.32
N ILE A 137 6.08 9.00 -10.36
CA ILE A 137 6.90 8.54 -9.22
C ILE A 137 7.84 9.67 -8.76
N ALA A 138 8.55 10.33 -9.69
CA ALA A 138 9.43 11.45 -9.35
C ALA A 138 8.67 12.65 -8.76
N GLY A 139 7.46 12.93 -9.24
CA GLY A 139 6.58 13.97 -8.71
C GLY A 139 6.15 13.68 -7.27
N VAL A 140 5.69 12.46 -7.01
CA VAL A 140 5.30 11.97 -5.67
C VAL A 140 6.50 12.04 -4.71
N SER A 141 7.65 11.48 -5.11
CA SER A 141 8.87 11.50 -4.29
C SER A 141 9.26 12.92 -3.90
N ARG A 142 9.21 13.85 -4.86
CA ARG A 142 9.51 15.27 -4.62
C ARG A 142 8.52 15.90 -3.64
N ARG A 143 7.20 15.69 -3.86
CA ARG A 143 6.15 16.27 -3.00
C ARG A 143 6.27 15.79 -1.54
N LEU A 144 6.52 14.50 -1.33
CA LEU A 144 6.73 13.94 -0.01
C LEU A 144 8.05 14.45 0.61
N THR A 145 9.14 14.47 -0.16
CA THR A 145 10.44 14.98 0.32
C THR A 145 10.34 16.43 0.76
N ASP A 146 9.64 17.28 0.00
CA ASP A 146 9.46 18.69 0.33
C ASP A 146 8.65 18.89 1.62
N ALA A 147 7.70 18.00 1.89
CA ALA A 147 6.86 18.06 3.09
C ALA A 147 7.52 17.43 4.33
N GLU A 148 8.21 16.30 4.15
CA GLU A 148 8.75 15.48 5.26
C GLU A 148 10.23 15.74 5.54
N GLY A 149 10.93 16.46 4.65
CA GLY A 149 12.38 16.71 4.77
C GLY A 149 13.25 15.50 4.43
N MET A 150 12.65 14.37 4.04
CA MET A 150 13.33 13.14 3.63
C MET A 150 12.54 12.41 2.55
N ALA A 151 13.26 11.72 1.66
CA ALA A 151 12.64 10.94 0.61
C ALA A 151 11.94 9.68 1.20
N PRO A 152 10.73 9.33 0.71
CA PRO A 152 10.07 8.09 1.09
C PRO A 152 10.91 6.88 0.68
N LYS A 153 10.88 5.82 1.49
CA LYS A 153 11.62 4.57 1.21
C LYS A 153 10.73 3.48 0.64
N GLY A 154 9.46 3.50 0.99
CA GLY A 154 8.45 2.52 0.61
C GLY A 154 7.45 3.06 -0.38
N TRP A 155 6.88 2.14 -1.17
CA TRP A 155 5.84 2.42 -2.16
C TRP A 155 4.71 1.39 -2.12
N LEU A 156 3.48 1.84 -2.28
CA LEU A 156 2.34 1.04 -2.70
C LEU A 156 1.64 1.76 -3.87
N GLY A 157 1.48 1.10 -5.00
CA GLY A 157 0.75 1.68 -6.14
C GLY A 157 -0.74 1.84 -5.84
N PRO A 158 -1.40 2.94 -6.25
CA PRO A 158 -2.84 3.06 -6.17
C PRO A 158 -3.55 1.86 -6.80
N TRP A 159 -4.54 1.27 -6.10
CA TRP A 159 -5.23 0.04 -6.51
C TRP A 159 -4.33 -1.21 -6.58
N ILE A 160 -3.15 -1.18 -5.99
CA ILE A 160 -2.13 -2.23 -6.16
C ILE A 160 -1.86 -2.45 -7.66
N SER A 161 -1.81 -1.34 -8.41
CA SER A 161 -1.67 -1.34 -9.86
C SER A 161 -0.24 -1.02 -10.26
N GLU A 162 0.35 -1.89 -11.07
CA GLU A 162 1.69 -1.74 -11.61
C GLU A 162 1.72 -1.88 -13.13
N SER A 163 2.73 -1.27 -13.76
CA SER A 163 3.21 -1.62 -15.08
C SER A 163 4.30 -2.70 -15.02
N ALA A 164 4.73 -3.20 -16.17
CA ALA A 164 5.89 -4.09 -16.22
C ALA A 164 7.21 -3.42 -15.79
N HIS A 165 7.23 -2.09 -15.71
CA HIS A 165 8.40 -1.26 -15.42
C HIS A 165 8.45 -0.74 -13.99
N THR A 166 7.36 -0.80 -13.25
CA THR A 166 7.24 -0.23 -11.89
C THR A 166 8.40 -0.59 -10.98
N PRO A 167 8.83 -1.86 -10.81
CA PRO A 167 9.94 -2.18 -9.91
C PRO A 167 11.27 -1.54 -10.35
N ASP A 168 11.48 -1.37 -11.66
CA ASP A 168 12.68 -0.71 -12.19
C ASP A 168 12.67 0.78 -11.86
N LEU A 169 11.53 1.44 -12.12
CA LEU A 169 11.35 2.87 -11.90
C LEU A 169 11.40 3.24 -10.41
N LEU A 170 10.84 2.40 -9.54
CA LEU A 170 10.94 2.59 -8.09
C LEU A 170 12.38 2.49 -7.62
N HIS A 171 13.13 1.46 -8.04
CA HIS A 171 14.53 1.32 -7.70
C HIS A 171 15.37 2.50 -8.21
N GLU A 172 15.16 2.94 -9.46
CA GLU A 172 15.81 4.12 -10.05
C GLU A 172 15.43 5.42 -9.31
N GLY A 173 14.20 5.51 -8.79
CA GLY A 173 13.69 6.60 -7.95
C GLY A 173 14.23 6.61 -6.51
N GLY A 174 15.02 5.60 -6.11
CA GLY A 174 15.63 5.50 -4.78
C GLY A 174 14.78 4.83 -3.72
N TYR A 175 13.65 4.21 -4.10
CA TYR A 175 12.85 3.38 -3.20
C TYR A 175 13.60 2.10 -2.85
N THR A 176 13.45 1.64 -1.62
CA THR A 176 14.13 0.44 -1.12
C THR A 176 13.22 -0.76 -1.02
N TYR A 177 11.91 -0.52 -0.89
CA TYR A 177 10.90 -1.58 -0.87
C TYR A 177 9.57 -1.10 -1.46
N PHE A 178 8.72 -2.07 -1.80
CA PHE A 178 7.35 -1.83 -2.24
C PHE A 178 6.41 -2.97 -1.84
N LEU A 179 5.09 -2.74 -1.88
CA LEU A 179 4.06 -3.58 -1.26
C LEU A 179 3.07 -4.18 -2.26
N ASP A 180 3.25 -3.96 -3.57
CA ASP A 180 2.23 -4.29 -4.57
C ASP A 180 2.04 -5.80 -4.83
N TRP A 181 2.94 -6.66 -4.34
CA TRP A 181 2.92 -8.09 -4.62
C TRP A 181 2.59 -8.91 -3.37
N CYS A 182 1.41 -9.55 -3.38
CA CYS A 182 0.94 -10.45 -2.33
C CYS A 182 1.28 -11.92 -2.64
N HIS A 183 2.53 -12.22 -3.01
CA HIS A 183 2.92 -13.50 -3.59
C HIS A 183 3.62 -14.46 -2.63
N ASP A 184 3.86 -14.04 -1.40
CA ASP A 184 4.66 -14.79 -0.44
C ASP A 184 4.34 -14.35 1.00
N ASP A 185 4.73 -15.16 1.98
CA ASP A 185 4.69 -14.80 3.41
C ASP A 185 5.98 -14.10 3.86
N GLN A 186 7.03 -14.21 3.05
CA GLN A 186 8.34 -13.62 3.32
C GLN A 186 8.68 -12.53 2.31
N PRO A 187 9.44 -11.48 2.71
CA PRO A 187 9.95 -10.50 1.76
C PRO A 187 10.83 -11.14 0.68
N VAL A 188 10.66 -10.71 -0.56
CA VAL A 188 11.37 -11.27 -1.71
C VAL A 188 12.14 -10.19 -2.46
N TRP A 189 13.42 -10.43 -2.71
CA TRP A 189 14.22 -9.57 -3.56
C TRP A 189 13.84 -9.72 -5.02
N MET A 190 13.38 -8.64 -5.63
CA MET A 190 13.07 -8.58 -7.06
C MET A 190 14.19 -7.94 -7.84
N ARG A 191 14.54 -8.55 -8.98
CA ARG A 191 15.51 -7.99 -9.92
C ARG A 191 14.94 -6.78 -10.62
N THR A 192 15.76 -5.75 -10.74
CA THR A 192 15.49 -4.53 -11.51
C THR A 192 16.59 -4.30 -12.53
N ARG A 193 16.40 -3.33 -13.42
CA ARG A 193 17.45 -2.94 -14.40
C ARG A 193 18.76 -2.51 -13.74
N GLY A 194 18.68 -1.88 -12.56
CA GLY A 194 19.84 -1.32 -11.84
C GLY A 194 20.33 -2.17 -10.66
N GLY A 195 19.62 -3.24 -10.30
CA GLY A 195 19.94 -4.02 -9.11
C GLY A 195 18.76 -4.82 -8.57
N HIS A 196 18.39 -4.56 -7.34
CA HIS A 196 17.28 -5.25 -6.66
C HIS A 196 16.47 -4.27 -5.81
N ILE A 197 15.18 -4.53 -5.68
CA ILE A 197 14.26 -3.86 -4.77
C ILE A 197 13.54 -4.93 -3.93
N LEU A 198 13.22 -4.64 -2.68
CA LEU A 198 12.54 -5.57 -1.80
C LEU A 198 11.02 -5.49 -2.01
N SER A 199 10.38 -6.61 -2.34
CA SER A 199 8.94 -6.76 -2.24
C SER A 199 8.60 -7.25 -0.84
N VAL A 200 7.82 -6.47 -0.12
CA VAL A 200 7.29 -6.84 1.20
C VAL A 200 5.85 -7.29 1.00
N PRO A 201 5.45 -8.46 1.49
CA PRO A 201 4.09 -8.97 1.31
C PRO A 201 3.03 -8.00 1.84
N TYR A 202 1.94 -7.87 1.09
CA TYR A 202 0.74 -7.12 1.45
C TYR A 202 -0.47 -8.04 1.29
N PRO A 203 -0.76 -8.89 2.29
CA PRO A 203 -1.72 -9.97 2.17
C PRO A 203 -3.14 -9.45 1.96
N GLN A 204 -3.82 -9.99 0.95
CA GLN A 204 -5.16 -9.54 0.56
C GLN A 204 -6.26 -10.14 1.45
N GLU A 205 -6.01 -11.25 2.12
CA GLU A 205 -6.92 -11.90 3.05
C GLU A 205 -7.16 -11.10 4.32
N VAL A 206 -6.17 -10.33 4.76
CA VAL A 206 -6.26 -9.44 5.93
C VAL A 206 -6.28 -7.96 5.54
N ASN A 207 -6.69 -7.66 4.31
CA ASN A 207 -6.98 -6.31 3.82
C ASN A 207 -8.49 -6.05 3.92
N ASP A 208 -8.89 -4.90 4.46
CA ASP A 208 -10.28 -4.54 4.74
C ASP A 208 -11.14 -4.45 3.47
N ILE A 209 -10.62 -3.92 2.36
CA ILE A 209 -11.38 -3.81 1.11
C ILE A 209 -11.76 -5.20 0.58
N PRO A 210 -10.83 -6.15 0.34
CA PRO A 210 -11.21 -7.51 -0.06
C PRO A 210 -12.08 -8.24 0.96
N ALA A 211 -11.79 -8.13 2.24
CA ALA A 211 -12.50 -8.88 3.27
C ALA A 211 -13.90 -8.30 3.55
N ILE A 212 -13.99 -7.01 3.85
CA ILE A 212 -15.25 -6.40 4.32
C ILE A 212 -16.13 -5.99 3.14
N LEU A 213 -15.61 -5.28 2.13
CA LEU A 213 -16.43 -4.77 1.03
C LEU A 213 -16.73 -5.85 -0.01
N VAL A 214 -15.74 -6.64 -0.43
CA VAL A 214 -15.92 -7.63 -1.50
C VAL A 214 -16.54 -8.91 -0.95
N ARG A 215 -15.95 -9.51 0.09
CA ARG A 215 -16.43 -10.77 0.69
C ARG A 215 -17.57 -10.57 1.69
N ARG A 216 -17.82 -9.32 2.13
CA ARG A 216 -18.86 -8.93 3.09
C ARG A 216 -18.71 -9.64 4.46
N THR A 217 -17.49 -9.84 4.91
CA THR A 217 -17.22 -10.34 6.25
C THR A 217 -17.64 -9.31 7.31
N SER A 218 -18.08 -9.79 8.48
CA SER A 218 -18.33 -8.92 9.63
C SER A 218 -16.99 -8.43 10.23
N ALA A 219 -17.03 -7.37 11.03
CA ALA A 219 -15.86 -6.88 11.74
C ALA A 219 -15.28 -7.94 12.69
N GLU A 220 -16.12 -8.73 13.36
CA GLU A 220 -15.72 -9.85 14.22
C GLU A 220 -14.97 -10.92 13.41
N THR A 221 -15.57 -11.38 12.30
CA THR A 221 -14.91 -12.36 11.43
C THR A 221 -13.59 -11.84 10.87
N PHE A 222 -13.51 -10.55 10.53
CA PHE A 222 -12.26 -9.96 10.06
C PHE A 222 -11.19 -9.91 11.15
N ALA A 223 -11.57 -9.61 12.39
CA ALA A 223 -10.65 -9.69 13.53
C ALA A 223 -10.16 -11.14 13.76
N ASP A 224 -11.05 -12.13 13.70
CA ASP A 224 -10.67 -13.54 13.81
C ASP A 224 -9.70 -13.95 12.69
N MET A 225 -9.93 -13.51 11.45
CA MET A 225 -9.01 -13.76 10.32
C MET A 225 -7.61 -13.19 10.56
N ILE A 226 -7.49 -12.01 11.17
CA ILE A 226 -6.19 -11.42 11.53
C ILE A 226 -5.50 -12.26 12.61
N ILE A 227 -6.24 -12.70 13.62
CA ILE A 227 -5.72 -13.54 14.71
C ILE A 227 -5.24 -14.88 14.15
N ASP A 228 -6.06 -15.57 13.36
CA ASP A 228 -5.72 -16.85 12.74
C ASP A 228 -4.48 -16.74 11.84
N ASN A 229 -4.39 -15.66 11.05
CA ASN A 229 -3.21 -15.40 10.21
C ASN A 229 -1.94 -15.17 11.07
N PHE A 230 -2.07 -14.39 12.14
CA PHE A 230 -0.97 -14.13 13.07
C PHE A 230 -0.48 -15.43 13.72
N ASP A 231 -1.38 -16.25 14.25
CA ASP A 231 -1.05 -17.49 14.94
C ASP A 231 -0.40 -18.49 13.98
N GLU A 232 -0.95 -18.68 12.78
CA GLU A 232 -0.38 -19.56 11.74
C GLU A 232 1.03 -19.13 11.34
N MET A 233 1.25 -17.83 11.11
CA MET A 233 2.57 -17.33 10.70
C MET A 233 3.60 -17.35 11.84
N LEU A 234 3.16 -17.31 13.09
CA LEU A 234 4.06 -17.41 14.24
C LEU A 234 4.49 -18.87 14.51
N ASP A 235 3.63 -19.84 14.17
CA ASP A 235 3.89 -21.28 14.38
C ASP A 235 4.79 -21.90 13.28
N GLN A 236 5.03 -21.20 12.15
CA GLN A 236 5.88 -21.63 11.03
C GLN A 236 7.34 -21.24 11.23
#